data_3cbbf5a776c1fd2c9f14d0b0088e3ac4
#
_entry.id   3cbbf5a776c1fd2c9f14d0b0088e3ac4
#
_cell.length_a   1.000
_cell.length_b   1.000
_cell.length_c   1.000
_cell.angle_alpha   90.00
_cell.angle_beta   90.00
_cell.angle_gamma   90.00
#
_symmetry.space_group_name_H-M   'P 1'
#
loop_
_entity.id
_entity.type
_entity.pdbx_description
1 polymer ?
#
loop_
_entity_poly.entity_id
_entity_poly.type
_entity_poly.pdbx_seq_one_letter_code
_entity_poly.pdbx_strand_id
1 'polypeptide(L)'
;MPTAPTPWKNSRTFGDIYGGRQSRKFADNIFQRAHSIERPNSQDQLPILIEENPSRDFFFPLNGGEVLEALRSLPKRDYEGITHIWLRRLKKSEFINRSQPLASFACGSGVRVITLYPWPNSMELSFGQKCPSNRIVNETTRYGGVIRRRGRDWFSEWTLPSLRKFYLQGILFHEVGHHIDQYYRHFSVANSKGVEEFADQYALAKTAISTHVYNRLAK
;
A
#
# COMPACT_ATOMS: atom_id res chain seq x y z
N MET A 1 5.86 40.23 24.01
CA MET A 1 4.86 39.55 23.15
C MET A 1 5.50 38.25 22.65
N PRO A 2 4.87 37.12 22.84
CA PRO A 2 5.40 35.89 22.24
C PRO A 2 5.34 36.03 20.70
N THR A 3 6.48 35.92 20.06
CA THR A 3 6.58 35.90 18.60
C THR A 3 5.80 34.71 18.07
N ALA A 4 4.89 34.93 17.13
CA ALA A 4 4.16 33.86 16.48
C ALA A 4 5.16 32.81 15.93
N PRO A 5 4.93 31.53 16.18
CA PRO A 5 5.85 30.51 15.72
C PRO A 5 5.97 30.55 14.19
N THR A 6 7.19 30.53 13.71
CA THR A 6 7.50 30.58 12.28
C THR A 6 6.79 29.41 11.58
N PRO A 7 6.08 29.64 10.46
CA PRO A 7 5.27 28.58 9.79
C PRO A 7 6.02 27.26 9.54
N TRP A 8 7.32 27.33 9.22
CA TRP A 8 8.11 26.12 9.01
C TRP A 8 8.35 25.27 10.27
N LYS A 9 8.24 25.86 11.48
CA LYS A 9 8.33 25.11 12.74
C LYS A 9 7.08 24.27 12.99
N ASN A 10 5.93 24.74 12.50
CA ASN A 10 4.68 24.01 12.63
C ASN A 10 4.52 22.88 11.63
N SER A 11 5.25 22.95 10.50
CA SER A 11 5.16 21.93 9.45
C SER A 11 6.07 20.72 9.69
N ARG A 12 6.85 20.69 10.75
CA ARG A 12 7.74 19.57 11.08
C ARG A 12 7.02 18.24 11.21
N THR A 13 5.82 18.25 11.79
CA THR A 13 5.00 17.06 11.97
C THR A 13 4.52 16.47 10.65
N PHE A 14 4.44 17.28 9.61
CA PHE A 14 3.90 16.88 8.32
C PHE A 14 4.95 16.81 7.20
N GLY A 15 6.19 17.11 7.50
CA GLY A 15 7.24 17.15 6.48
C GLY A 15 7.09 18.29 5.47
N ASP A 16 6.19 19.21 5.73
CA ASP A 16 5.68 20.25 4.84
C ASP A 16 6.43 21.57 5.04
N ILE A 17 7.74 21.53 4.93
CA ILE A 17 8.57 22.64 5.40
C ILE A 17 8.76 23.69 4.33
N TYR A 18 9.05 23.29 3.12
CA TYR A 18 9.31 24.18 2.01
C TYR A 18 8.68 23.63 0.75
N GLY A 19 7.98 24.47 0.00
CA GLY A 19 7.39 24.08 -1.26
C GLY A 19 6.11 23.28 -1.18
N GLY A 20 5.37 23.37 -0.05
CA GLY A 20 4.03 22.82 0.05
C GLY A 20 3.95 21.29 0.11
N ARG A 21 4.97 20.64 0.63
CA ARG A 21 4.89 19.20 0.90
C ARG A 21 3.97 18.92 2.07
N GLN A 22 2.83 18.31 1.83
CA GLN A 22 1.85 17.91 2.84
C GLN A 22 1.99 16.45 3.27
N SER A 23 3.02 15.74 2.83
CA SER A 23 3.28 14.39 3.28
C SER A 23 3.85 14.38 4.70
N ARG A 24 3.23 13.61 5.58
CA ARG A 24 3.77 13.37 6.92
C ARG A 24 5.16 12.78 6.81
N LYS A 25 6.08 13.24 7.66
CA LYS A 25 7.38 12.58 7.79
C LYS A 25 7.15 11.13 8.19
N PHE A 26 7.86 10.25 7.51
CA PHE A 26 7.77 8.83 7.78
C PHE A 26 8.03 8.50 9.26
N ALA A 27 9.06 9.10 9.87
CA ALA A 27 9.36 8.95 11.28
C ALA A 27 8.16 9.27 12.18
N ASP A 28 7.48 10.38 11.93
CA ASP A 28 6.32 10.79 12.72
C ASP A 28 5.17 9.78 12.60
N ASN A 29 4.96 9.20 11.43
CA ASN A 29 3.93 8.19 11.21
C ASN A 29 4.22 6.88 11.93
N ILE A 30 5.46 6.41 11.89
CA ILE A 30 5.85 5.12 12.44
C ILE A 30 6.05 5.18 13.93
N PHE A 31 6.75 6.20 14.42
CA PHE A 31 7.02 6.34 15.84
C PHE A 31 5.77 6.73 16.65
N GLN A 32 4.87 7.55 16.10
CA GLN A 32 3.59 7.87 16.76
C GLN A 32 2.67 6.64 16.88
N ARG A 33 2.84 5.62 16.06
CA ARG A 33 2.05 4.39 16.11
C ARG A 33 2.68 3.32 17.01
N ALA A 34 3.69 3.68 17.80
CA ALA A 34 4.39 2.79 18.74
C ALA A 34 5.00 1.54 18.08
N HIS A 35 5.28 1.59 16.80
CA HIS A 35 5.96 0.50 16.12
C HIS A 35 7.41 0.90 15.95
N SER A 36 8.28 0.18 16.62
CA SER A 36 9.72 0.32 16.51
C SER A 36 10.23 -0.28 15.19
N ILE A 37 9.87 0.34 14.05
CA ILE A 37 10.57 0.03 12.82
C ILE A 37 11.89 0.78 12.87
N GLU A 38 12.92 0.04 13.21
CA GLU A 38 14.27 0.56 13.26
C GLU A 38 14.86 0.63 11.86
N ARG A 39 15.77 1.59 11.67
CA ARG A 39 16.55 1.64 10.45
C ARG A 39 17.37 0.35 10.35
N PRO A 40 17.34 -0.35 9.19
CA PRO A 40 18.14 -1.56 9.03
C PRO A 40 19.63 -1.24 9.17
N ASN A 41 20.37 -2.16 9.74
CA ASN A 41 21.81 -2.12 9.82
C ASN A 41 22.45 -2.78 8.58
N SER A 42 23.75 -2.66 8.43
CA SER A 42 24.47 -3.21 7.26
C SER A 42 24.49 -4.74 7.16
N GLN A 43 24.09 -5.44 8.21
CA GLN A 43 24.03 -6.91 8.27
C GLN A 43 22.64 -7.45 7.97
N ASP A 44 21.62 -6.58 7.93
CA ASP A 44 20.25 -7.01 7.71
C ASP A 44 20.02 -7.44 6.26
N GLN A 45 19.32 -8.56 6.09
CA GLN A 45 18.88 -9.01 4.78
C GLN A 45 17.60 -8.27 4.37
N LEU A 46 17.72 -7.39 3.37
CA LEU A 46 16.61 -6.56 2.90
C LEU A 46 15.77 -7.26 1.81
N PRO A 47 14.45 -6.95 1.76
CA PRO A 47 13.69 -6.24 2.78
C PRO A 47 13.41 -7.08 4.02
N ILE A 48 13.38 -6.43 5.19
CA ILE A 48 12.96 -7.06 6.46
C ILE A 48 11.44 -7.26 6.41
N LEU A 49 11.00 -8.48 6.72
CA LEU A 49 9.58 -8.81 6.80
C LEU A 49 9.08 -8.63 8.23
N ILE A 50 8.01 -7.84 8.38
CA ILE A 50 7.23 -7.73 9.61
C ILE A 50 5.85 -8.30 9.32
N GLU A 51 5.48 -9.37 9.99
CA GLU A 51 4.20 -10.05 9.79
C GLU A 51 3.42 -10.10 11.11
N GLU A 52 2.28 -9.39 11.13
CA GLU A 52 1.36 -9.41 12.26
C GLU A 52 0.21 -10.38 11.95
N ASN A 53 -0.21 -11.15 12.94
CA ASN A 53 -1.40 -12.00 12.79
C ASN A 53 -2.64 -11.12 12.53
N PRO A 54 -3.44 -11.42 11.49
CA PRO A 54 -4.65 -10.67 11.20
C PRO A 54 -5.65 -10.82 12.33
N SER A 55 -6.56 -9.84 12.46
CA SER A 55 -7.69 -9.95 13.38
C SER A 55 -8.65 -11.04 12.89
N ARG A 56 -9.48 -11.58 13.80
CA ARG A 56 -10.42 -12.69 13.53
C ARG A 56 -11.28 -12.52 12.26
N ASP A 57 -11.65 -11.28 11.92
CA ASP A 57 -12.54 -10.98 10.79
C ASP A 57 -11.79 -10.79 9.47
N PHE A 58 -10.46 -10.97 9.45
CA PHE A 58 -9.59 -10.65 8.32
C PHE A 58 -8.57 -11.75 8.05
N PHE A 59 -8.04 -11.76 6.84
CA PHE A 59 -6.92 -12.60 6.42
C PHE A 59 -6.02 -11.87 5.43
N PHE A 60 -4.78 -12.33 5.27
CA PHE A 60 -3.91 -11.85 4.21
C PHE A 60 -4.06 -12.74 2.97
N PRO A 61 -4.40 -12.18 1.79
CA PRO A 61 -4.50 -12.96 0.54
C PRO A 61 -3.17 -13.59 0.11
N LEU A 62 -2.04 -12.98 0.49
CA LEU A 62 -0.69 -13.49 0.36
C LEU A 62 -0.01 -13.46 1.73
N ASN A 63 0.71 -14.53 2.07
CA ASN A 63 1.56 -14.54 3.26
C ASN A 63 2.89 -13.80 3.01
N GLY A 64 3.67 -13.58 4.06
CA GLY A 64 4.92 -12.83 3.96
C GLY A 64 5.94 -13.45 3.03
N GLY A 65 6.06 -14.78 3.00
CA GLY A 65 6.94 -15.51 2.09
C GLY A 65 6.57 -15.28 0.63
N GLU A 66 5.27 -15.37 0.30
CA GLU A 66 4.73 -15.12 -1.04
C GLU A 66 4.94 -13.67 -1.49
N VAL A 67 4.80 -12.71 -0.59
CA VAL A 67 5.07 -11.29 -0.87
C VAL A 67 6.55 -11.07 -1.19
N LEU A 68 7.46 -11.65 -0.41
CA LEU A 68 8.91 -11.55 -0.67
C LEU A 68 9.30 -12.24 -1.99
N GLU A 69 8.70 -13.38 -2.30
CA GLU A 69 8.91 -14.08 -3.56
C GLU A 69 8.44 -13.24 -4.75
N ALA A 70 7.28 -12.61 -4.62
CA ALA A 70 6.75 -11.70 -5.63
C ALA A 70 7.68 -10.51 -5.88
N LEU A 71 8.19 -9.87 -4.83
CA LEU A 71 9.15 -8.78 -4.96
C LEU A 71 10.44 -9.22 -5.64
N ARG A 72 11.00 -10.36 -5.24
CA ARG A 72 12.23 -10.91 -5.84
C ARG A 72 12.06 -11.32 -7.31
N SER A 73 10.84 -11.47 -7.78
CA SER A 73 10.53 -11.74 -9.18
C SER A 73 10.61 -10.49 -10.07
N LEU A 74 10.58 -9.30 -9.47
CA LEU A 74 10.81 -8.03 -10.16
C LEU A 74 12.30 -7.83 -10.43
N PRO A 75 12.67 -6.99 -11.43
CA PRO A 75 14.05 -6.57 -11.58
C PRO A 75 14.60 -5.98 -10.27
N LYS A 76 15.81 -6.36 -9.89
CA LYS A 76 16.42 -5.93 -8.61
C LYS A 76 16.34 -4.41 -8.39
N ARG A 77 16.59 -3.63 -9.44
CA ARG A 77 16.49 -2.17 -9.39
C ARG A 77 15.12 -1.64 -8.98
N ASP A 78 14.04 -2.42 -9.22
CA ASP A 78 12.67 -1.97 -8.97
C ASP A 78 12.29 -2.06 -7.48
N TYR A 79 12.96 -2.94 -6.70
CA TYR A 79 12.75 -3.06 -5.26
C TYR A 79 14.00 -2.73 -4.42
N GLU A 80 15.11 -2.40 -5.07
CA GLU A 80 16.32 -1.96 -4.37
C GLU A 80 16.03 -0.71 -3.53
N GLY A 81 16.44 -0.76 -2.27
CA GLY A 81 16.17 0.31 -1.30
C GLY A 81 14.84 0.18 -0.56
N ILE A 82 13.94 -0.73 -0.90
CA ILE A 82 12.84 -1.12 0.00
C ILE A 82 13.48 -1.80 1.21
N THR A 83 13.25 -1.23 2.38
CA THR A 83 13.87 -1.72 3.62
C THR A 83 12.97 -2.68 4.39
N HIS A 84 11.66 -2.50 4.30
CA HIS A 84 10.70 -3.29 5.04
C HIS A 84 9.46 -3.61 4.21
N ILE A 85 8.92 -4.78 4.45
CA ILE A 85 7.57 -5.18 4.09
C ILE A 85 6.82 -5.46 5.38
N TRP A 86 5.67 -4.83 5.54
CA TRP A 86 4.89 -4.96 6.75
C TRP A 86 3.47 -5.43 6.44
N LEU A 87 3.17 -6.68 6.79
CA LEU A 87 1.81 -7.20 6.82
C LEU A 87 1.18 -6.76 8.14
N ARG A 88 0.46 -5.65 8.09
CA ARG A 88 -0.01 -4.96 9.29
C ARG A 88 -1.43 -5.38 9.64
N ARG A 89 -1.63 -5.77 10.88
CA ARG A 89 -2.95 -6.04 11.44
C ARG A 89 -3.88 -4.84 11.31
N LEU A 90 -5.12 -5.08 10.91
CA LEU A 90 -6.18 -4.09 10.83
C LEU A 90 -7.20 -4.34 11.93
N LYS A 91 -7.60 -3.29 12.65
CA LYS A 91 -8.71 -3.34 13.60
C LYS A 91 -10.03 -3.18 12.85
N LYS A 92 -11.09 -3.85 13.31
CA LYS A 92 -12.42 -3.73 12.72
C LYS A 92 -12.93 -2.29 12.67
N SER A 93 -12.66 -1.48 13.71
CA SER A 93 -13.00 -0.06 13.73
C SER A 93 -12.28 0.76 12.67
N GLU A 94 -11.00 0.48 12.41
CA GLU A 94 -10.21 1.14 11.35
C GLU A 94 -10.80 0.82 9.97
N PHE A 95 -11.20 -0.42 9.76
CA PHE A 95 -11.82 -0.87 8.51
C PHE A 95 -13.22 -0.25 8.30
N ILE A 96 -14.08 -0.25 9.31
CA ILE A 96 -15.44 0.32 9.22
C ILE A 96 -15.38 1.81 8.91
N ASN A 97 -14.46 2.53 9.54
CA ASN A 97 -14.29 3.97 9.33
C ASN A 97 -13.59 4.30 8.00
N ARG A 98 -13.22 3.30 7.21
CA ARG A 98 -12.50 3.45 5.93
C ARG A 98 -11.30 4.39 6.03
N SER A 99 -10.67 4.44 7.20
CA SER A 99 -9.54 5.34 7.47
C SER A 99 -8.21 4.81 6.95
N GLN A 100 -8.18 3.55 6.49
CA GLN A 100 -6.96 2.91 6.00
C GLN A 100 -7.09 2.55 4.51
N PRO A 101 -6.05 2.80 3.70
CA PRO A 101 -5.95 2.26 2.35
C PRO A 101 -5.76 0.74 2.38
N LEU A 102 -5.80 0.09 1.22
CA LEU A 102 -5.50 -1.34 1.07
C LEU A 102 -4.01 -1.64 1.28
N ALA A 103 -3.17 -0.69 0.95
CA ALA A 103 -1.73 -0.69 1.18
C ALA A 103 -1.22 0.74 1.28
N SER A 104 0.04 0.92 1.60
CA SER A 104 0.72 2.22 1.55
C SER A 104 2.22 2.05 1.44
N PHE A 105 2.85 2.91 0.65
CA PHE A 105 4.29 3.12 0.68
C PHE A 105 4.61 4.36 1.52
N ALA A 106 5.61 4.23 2.38
CA ALA A 106 6.11 5.36 3.16
C ALA A 106 7.64 5.32 3.27
N CYS A 107 8.27 6.50 3.27
CA CYS A 107 9.71 6.62 3.37
C CYS A 107 10.13 7.78 4.28
N GLY A 108 11.25 7.61 4.99
CA GLY A 108 11.86 8.62 5.86
C GLY A 108 12.84 8.00 6.86
N SER A 109 13.73 8.81 7.39
CA SER A 109 14.71 8.39 8.42
C SER A 109 15.49 7.11 8.09
N GLY A 110 15.79 6.87 6.82
CA GLY A 110 16.50 5.67 6.36
C GLY A 110 15.64 4.40 6.29
N VAL A 111 14.33 4.52 6.43
CA VAL A 111 13.37 3.42 6.27
C VAL A 111 12.52 3.68 5.03
N ARG A 112 12.22 2.62 4.28
CA ARG A 112 11.28 2.58 3.15
C ARG A 112 10.44 1.34 3.31
N VAL A 113 9.17 1.52 3.62
CA VAL A 113 8.27 0.41 3.94
C VAL A 113 7.06 0.39 3.02
N ILE A 114 6.74 -0.80 2.55
CA ILE A 114 5.44 -1.13 1.98
C ILE A 114 4.63 -1.79 3.07
N THR A 115 3.50 -1.18 3.44
CA THR A 115 2.55 -1.74 4.40
C THR A 115 1.38 -2.33 3.63
N LEU A 116 1.07 -3.59 3.88
CA LEU A 116 -0.06 -4.30 3.31
C LEU A 116 -1.09 -4.57 4.40
N TYR A 117 -2.36 -4.30 4.12
CA TYR A 117 -3.45 -4.53 5.06
C TYR A 117 -4.24 -5.79 4.70
N PRO A 118 -4.76 -6.52 5.70
CA PRO A 118 -5.51 -7.74 5.45
C PRO A 118 -6.88 -7.44 4.83
N TRP A 119 -7.44 -8.45 4.18
CA TRP A 119 -8.75 -8.41 3.53
C TRP A 119 -9.82 -9.02 4.43
N PRO A 120 -11.10 -8.55 4.36
CA PRO A 120 -12.19 -9.16 5.12
C PRO A 120 -12.44 -10.62 4.72
N ASN A 121 -12.76 -11.48 5.70
CA ASN A 121 -13.12 -12.87 5.45
C ASN A 121 -14.38 -13.02 4.58
N SER A 122 -15.24 -11.98 4.53
CA SER A 122 -16.41 -11.96 3.66
C SER A 122 -16.07 -11.91 2.17
N MET A 123 -14.81 -11.64 1.81
CA MET A 123 -14.37 -11.43 0.42
C MET A 123 -15.07 -10.23 -0.25
N GLU A 124 -15.54 -9.27 0.52
CA GLU A 124 -16.32 -8.14 0.04
C GLU A 124 -15.78 -6.81 0.57
N LEU A 125 -15.86 -5.77 -0.25
CA LEU A 125 -15.69 -4.39 0.20
C LEU A 125 -16.97 -3.61 -0.08
N SER A 126 -17.51 -2.95 0.94
CA SER A 126 -18.67 -2.08 0.79
C SER A 126 -18.24 -0.67 0.34
N PHE A 127 -18.95 -0.10 -0.61
CA PHE A 127 -18.82 1.30 -1.02
C PHE A 127 -19.92 2.19 -0.44
N GLY A 128 -20.88 1.60 0.32
CA GLY A 128 -22.08 2.27 0.80
C GLY A 128 -23.03 2.61 -0.34
N GLN A 129 -23.83 3.66 -0.15
CA GLN A 129 -24.89 4.02 -1.12
C GLN A 129 -24.38 4.67 -2.40
N LYS A 130 -23.16 5.20 -2.38
CA LYS A 130 -22.59 5.85 -3.56
C LYS A 130 -22.06 4.81 -4.54
N CYS A 131 -22.51 4.91 -5.79
CA CYS A 131 -21.96 4.09 -6.87
C CYS A 131 -20.45 4.28 -6.98
N PRO A 132 -19.65 3.20 -7.03
CA PRO A 132 -18.22 3.29 -7.24
C PRO A 132 -17.89 4.02 -8.54
N SER A 133 -16.77 4.72 -8.56
CA SER A 133 -16.30 5.39 -9.77
C SER A 133 -15.95 4.37 -10.86
N ASN A 134 -15.97 4.81 -12.13
CA ASN A 134 -15.56 3.97 -13.26
C ASN A 134 -14.14 3.40 -13.08
N ARG A 135 -13.23 4.14 -12.42
CA ARG A 135 -11.89 3.64 -12.11
C ARG A 135 -11.97 2.39 -11.23
N ILE A 136 -12.74 2.45 -10.13
CA ILE A 136 -12.91 1.31 -9.20
C ILE A 136 -13.59 0.13 -9.89
N VAL A 137 -14.62 0.39 -10.71
CA VAL A 137 -15.31 -0.65 -11.48
C VAL A 137 -14.36 -1.34 -12.44
N ASN A 138 -13.61 -0.58 -13.23
CA ASN A 138 -12.66 -1.10 -14.22
C ASN A 138 -11.52 -1.87 -13.54
N GLU A 139 -10.99 -1.37 -12.44
CA GLU A 139 -9.95 -2.04 -11.66
C GLU A 139 -10.48 -3.36 -11.09
N THR A 140 -11.61 -3.35 -10.41
CA THR A 140 -12.24 -4.56 -9.86
C THR A 140 -12.44 -5.62 -10.94
N THR A 141 -13.03 -5.24 -12.06
CA THR A 141 -13.32 -6.15 -13.19
C THR A 141 -12.05 -6.70 -13.83
N ARG A 142 -11.02 -5.89 -13.97
CA ARG A 142 -9.71 -6.29 -14.54
C ARG A 142 -9.12 -7.50 -13.81
N TYR A 143 -9.26 -7.55 -12.50
CA TYR A 143 -8.74 -8.64 -11.68
C TYR A 143 -9.75 -9.76 -11.43
N GLY A 144 -10.94 -9.69 -12.02
CA GLY A 144 -11.98 -10.71 -11.90
C GLY A 144 -12.87 -10.58 -10.67
N GLY A 145 -12.86 -9.43 -10.01
CA GLY A 145 -13.88 -9.06 -9.02
C GLY A 145 -15.16 -8.57 -9.71
N VAL A 146 -16.26 -8.52 -8.98
CA VAL A 146 -17.57 -8.12 -9.49
C VAL A 146 -18.14 -7.01 -8.62
N ILE A 147 -18.66 -5.96 -9.25
CA ILE A 147 -19.41 -4.91 -8.54
C ILE A 147 -20.87 -5.28 -8.52
N ARG A 148 -21.45 -5.29 -7.33
CA ARG A 148 -22.88 -5.58 -7.12
C ARG A 148 -23.53 -4.53 -6.24
N ARG A 149 -24.83 -4.35 -6.48
CA ARG A 149 -25.70 -3.56 -5.62
C ARG A 149 -26.62 -4.50 -4.84
N ARG A 150 -26.65 -4.35 -3.50
CA ARG A 150 -27.58 -5.06 -2.61
C ARG A 150 -28.35 -4.01 -1.80
N GLY A 151 -29.65 -3.93 -2.04
CA GLY A 151 -30.49 -2.89 -1.46
C GLY A 151 -30.02 -1.50 -1.90
N ARG A 152 -29.58 -0.68 -0.94
CA ARG A 152 -29.08 0.67 -1.18
C ARG A 152 -27.55 0.73 -1.35
N ASP A 153 -26.84 -0.33 -0.99
CA ASP A 153 -25.39 -0.30 -0.91
C ASP A 153 -24.71 -1.05 -2.06
N TRP A 154 -23.53 -0.56 -2.44
CA TRP A 154 -22.65 -1.14 -3.44
C TRP A 154 -21.53 -1.92 -2.80
N PHE A 155 -21.14 -3.04 -3.42
CA PHE A 155 -20.08 -3.94 -2.95
C PHE A 155 -19.20 -4.37 -4.12
N SER A 156 -17.91 -4.60 -3.85
CA SER A 156 -17.10 -5.49 -4.69
C SER A 156 -17.04 -6.86 -4.04
N GLU A 157 -17.26 -7.90 -4.84
CA GLU A 157 -17.20 -9.31 -4.45
C GLU A 157 -16.02 -9.96 -5.15
N TRP A 158 -15.31 -10.81 -4.43
CA TRP A 158 -14.10 -11.44 -4.90
C TRP A 158 -14.10 -12.94 -4.65
N THR A 159 -13.43 -13.69 -5.52
CA THR A 159 -12.99 -15.05 -5.23
C THR A 159 -11.56 -14.99 -4.70
N LEU A 160 -11.13 -16.00 -3.95
CA LEU A 160 -9.73 -16.02 -3.47
C LEU A 160 -8.71 -15.92 -4.62
N PRO A 161 -8.86 -16.64 -5.75
CA PRO A 161 -7.96 -16.51 -6.89
C PRO A 161 -7.91 -15.09 -7.48
N SER A 162 -9.08 -14.45 -7.68
CA SER A 162 -9.14 -13.08 -8.21
C SER A 162 -8.55 -12.07 -7.24
N LEU A 163 -8.82 -12.23 -5.93
CA LEU A 163 -8.29 -11.40 -4.88
C LEU A 163 -6.76 -11.51 -4.78
N ARG A 164 -6.19 -12.71 -4.87
CA ARG A 164 -4.73 -12.92 -4.88
C ARG A 164 -4.05 -12.22 -6.06
N LYS A 165 -4.66 -12.25 -7.25
CA LYS A 165 -4.17 -11.50 -8.43
C LYS A 165 -4.20 -10.00 -8.18
N PHE A 166 -5.31 -9.49 -7.65
CA PHE A 166 -5.45 -8.08 -7.32
C PHE A 166 -4.44 -7.66 -6.25
N TYR A 167 -4.29 -8.45 -5.19
CA TYR A 167 -3.38 -8.16 -4.09
C TYR A 167 -1.91 -8.16 -4.54
N LEU A 168 -1.55 -9.06 -5.44
CA LEU A 168 -0.21 -9.13 -6.02
C LEU A 168 0.08 -7.95 -6.94
N GLN A 169 -0.77 -7.73 -7.95
CA GLN A 169 -0.50 -6.76 -9.01
C GLN A 169 -1.08 -5.39 -8.70
N GLY A 170 -2.36 -5.31 -8.35
CA GLY A 170 -3.05 -4.05 -8.14
C GLY A 170 -2.70 -3.38 -6.80
N ILE A 171 -2.17 -4.14 -5.84
CA ILE A 171 -1.77 -3.62 -4.54
C ILE A 171 -0.26 -3.63 -4.38
N LEU A 172 0.38 -4.80 -4.29
CA LEU A 172 1.83 -4.87 -4.00
C LEU A 172 2.67 -4.19 -5.08
N PHE A 173 2.46 -4.50 -6.36
CA PHE A 173 3.25 -3.88 -7.42
C PHE A 173 2.92 -2.41 -7.64
N HIS A 174 1.70 -1.97 -7.30
CA HIS A 174 1.36 -0.56 -7.26
C HIS A 174 2.20 0.19 -6.21
N GLU A 175 2.35 -0.35 -5.00
CA GLU A 175 3.20 0.26 -3.96
C GLU A 175 4.69 0.25 -4.33
N VAL A 176 5.15 -0.76 -5.08
CA VAL A 176 6.50 -0.73 -5.69
C VAL A 176 6.61 0.43 -6.70
N GLY A 177 5.55 0.71 -7.45
CA GLY A 177 5.48 1.88 -8.33
C GLY A 177 5.70 3.19 -7.56
N HIS A 178 5.06 3.37 -6.41
CA HIS A 178 5.29 4.51 -5.53
C HIS A 178 6.73 4.57 -5.01
N HIS A 179 7.32 3.42 -4.66
CA HIS A 179 8.73 3.37 -4.28
C HIS A 179 9.64 3.86 -5.40
N ILE A 180 9.42 3.41 -6.63
CA ILE A 180 10.22 3.82 -7.80
C ILE A 180 10.08 5.31 -8.07
N ASP A 181 8.84 5.84 -8.05
CA ASP A 181 8.60 7.26 -8.26
C ASP A 181 9.32 8.12 -7.22
N GLN A 182 9.22 7.73 -5.93
CA GLN A 182 9.89 8.41 -4.83
C GLN A 182 11.42 8.30 -4.90
N TYR A 183 11.95 7.17 -5.36
CA TYR A 183 13.38 6.91 -5.38
C TYR A 183 14.09 7.60 -6.53
N TYR A 184 13.46 7.63 -7.70
CA TYR A 184 14.10 8.10 -8.93
C TYR A 184 13.57 9.44 -9.44
N ARG A 185 12.35 9.86 -9.07
CA ARG A 185 11.67 10.99 -9.71
C ARG A 185 11.36 12.17 -8.80
N HIS A 186 11.64 12.09 -7.52
CA HIS A 186 11.30 13.12 -6.53
C HIS A 186 9.79 13.44 -6.45
N PHE A 187 9.16 12.88 -5.48
CA PHE A 187 7.73 13.06 -5.16
C PHE A 187 7.37 14.54 -4.94
N SER A 188 6.28 14.98 -5.56
CA SER A 188 5.64 16.27 -5.28
C SER A 188 4.14 16.09 -5.06
N VAL A 189 3.61 16.65 -3.96
CA VAL A 189 2.16 16.64 -3.67
C VAL A 189 1.35 17.34 -4.77
N ALA A 190 1.93 18.36 -5.39
CA ALA A 190 1.31 19.05 -6.52
C ALA A 190 1.04 18.13 -7.72
N ASN A 191 1.71 16.98 -7.79
CA ASN A 191 1.57 15.98 -8.84
C ASN A 191 0.99 14.64 -8.33
N SER A 192 0.16 14.67 -7.28
CA SER A 192 -0.39 13.44 -6.68
C SER A 192 -1.10 12.55 -7.70
N LYS A 193 -1.84 13.13 -8.65
CA LYS A 193 -2.49 12.40 -9.74
C LYS A 193 -1.47 11.69 -10.62
N GLY A 194 -0.39 12.33 -11.01
CA GLY A 194 0.67 11.74 -11.82
C GLY A 194 1.43 10.63 -11.09
N VAL A 195 1.54 10.71 -9.76
CA VAL A 195 2.15 9.69 -8.91
C VAL A 195 1.30 8.42 -8.91
N GLU A 196 -0.02 8.56 -8.73
CA GLU A 196 -0.97 7.43 -8.80
C GLU A 196 -1.00 6.80 -10.20
N GLU A 197 -1.07 7.64 -11.26
CA GLU A 197 -1.04 7.17 -12.63
C GLU A 197 0.24 6.40 -12.95
N PHE A 198 1.39 6.85 -12.46
CA PHE A 198 2.65 6.15 -12.63
C PHE A 198 2.64 4.79 -11.93
N ALA A 199 2.17 4.73 -10.67
CA ALA A 199 2.09 3.49 -9.91
C ALA A 199 1.15 2.47 -10.59
N ASP A 200 0.00 2.93 -11.09
CA ASP A 200 -0.94 2.11 -11.86
C ASP A 200 -0.29 1.58 -13.15
N GLN A 201 0.39 2.44 -13.92
CA GLN A 201 1.07 2.05 -15.15
C GLN A 201 2.21 1.07 -14.90
N TYR A 202 2.99 1.30 -13.83
CA TYR A 202 4.04 0.37 -13.42
C TYR A 202 3.46 -1.02 -13.11
N ALA A 203 2.43 -1.09 -12.28
CA ALA A 203 1.76 -2.35 -11.94
C ALA A 203 1.26 -3.09 -13.20
N LEU A 204 0.66 -2.35 -14.14
CA LEU A 204 0.18 -2.91 -15.42
C LEU A 204 1.32 -3.41 -16.30
N ALA A 205 2.43 -2.68 -16.38
CA ALA A 205 3.60 -3.10 -17.16
C ALA A 205 4.23 -4.40 -16.63
N LYS A 206 3.95 -4.78 -15.36
CA LYS A 206 4.43 -6.04 -14.75
C LYS A 206 3.45 -7.20 -14.84
N THR A 207 2.42 -7.13 -15.69
CA THR A 207 1.38 -8.17 -15.81
C THR A 207 1.97 -9.56 -16.13
N ALA A 208 2.95 -9.65 -17.01
CA ALA A 208 3.59 -10.94 -17.34
C ALA A 208 4.28 -11.55 -16.11
N ILE A 209 4.99 -10.73 -15.33
CA ILE A 209 5.67 -11.17 -14.10
C ILE A 209 4.63 -11.58 -13.06
N SER A 210 3.59 -10.76 -12.82
CA SER A 210 2.55 -11.08 -11.84
C SER A 210 1.82 -12.37 -12.18
N THR A 211 1.53 -12.62 -13.45
CA THR A 211 0.90 -13.85 -13.92
C THR A 211 1.81 -15.07 -13.68
N HIS A 212 3.09 -14.95 -13.99
CA HIS A 212 4.06 -16.02 -13.74
C HIS A 212 4.16 -16.36 -12.25
N VAL A 213 4.32 -15.33 -11.40
CA VAL A 213 4.36 -15.48 -9.93
C VAL A 213 3.07 -16.11 -9.42
N TYR A 214 1.92 -15.59 -9.82
CA TYR A 214 0.63 -16.12 -9.41
C TYR A 214 0.48 -17.62 -9.73
N ASN A 215 0.85 -18.03 -10.95
CA ASN A 215 0.76 -19.44 -11.37
C ASN A 215 1.72 -20.34 -10.59
N ARG A 216 2.83 -19.81 -10.08
CA ARG A 216 3.77 -20.53 -9.23
C ARG A 216 3.24 -20.68 -7.81
N LEU A 217 2.67 -19.61 -7.25
CA LEU A 217 2.10 -19.59 -5.89
C LEU A 217 0.78 -20.36 -5.77
N ALA A 218 0.11 -20.68 -6.89
CA ALA A 218 -1.15 -21.42 -6.94
C ALA A 218 -0.95 -22.96 -7.00
N LYS A 219 0.30 -23.43 -7.11
CA LYS A 219 0.67 -24.86 -7.10
C LYS A 219 0.93 -25.32 -5.68
#